data_29e805e56c8e44dacc1de3d700f5c409
#
_entry.id   29e805e56c8e44dacc1de3d700f5c409
#
_cell.length_a   1.000
_cell.length_b   1.000
_cell.length_c   1.000
_cell.angle_alpha   90.00
_cell.angle_beta   90.00
_cell.angle_gamma   90.00
#
_symmetry.space_group_name_H-M   'P 1'
#
loop_
_entity.id
_entity.type
_entity.pdbx_description
1 polymer ?
#
loop_
_entity_poly.entity_id
_entity_poly.type
_entity_poly.pdbx_seq_one_letter_code
_entity_poly.pdbx_strand_id
1 'polypeptide(L)'
;MIKLGLDTESLHLWFQNKRMDIFGFIEKAHELGFDGVMINILKDYNLDPEWGTLMSNDPAHLKKVRDLLETYHMYAELATKGITKEHLLKVLDVAEALGADIIRTYIPITLNPLASRATGGEGKYDQAKVRGDFDPAVFDEAAMSLRQIIPELKKRRIRLALENHEYETSDELATVVKRLDTPWIGLHFDFGNSMMAWEDPAQAAMNMAPYT
;
A
#
# COMPACT_ATOMS: atom_id res chain seq x y z
N MET A 1 -6.24 -13.50 -17.59
CA MET A 1 -4.86 -13.06 -17.95
C MET A 1 -4.35 -12.23 -16.79
N ILE A 2 -3.11 -12.44 -16.35
CA ILE A 2 -2.48 -11.63 -15.28
C ILE A 2 -2.16 -10.28 -15.90
N LYS A 3 -2.49 -9.19 -15.19
CA LYS A 3 -2.10 -7.84 -15.56
C LYS A 3 -0.81 -7.46 -14.83
N LEU A 4 0.08 -6.75 -15.52
CA LEU A 4 1.33 -6.26 -14.97
C LEU A 4 1.23 -4.75 -14.76
N GLY A 5 1.51 -4.29 -13.55
CA GLY A 5 1.59 -2.88 -13.18
C GLY A 5 3.00 -2.46 -12.80
N LEU A 6 3.37 -1.21 -13.09
CA LEU A 6 4.62 -0.62 -12.60
C LEU A 6 4.31 0.25 -11.37
N ASP A 7 5.04 0.01 -10.29
CA ASP A 7 4.95 0.82 -9.07
C ASP A 7 5.88 2.03 -9.16
N THR A 8 5.40 3.23 -8.79
CA THR A 8 6.21 4.46 -8.75
C THR A 8 7.41 4.33 -7.81
N GLU A 9 7.35 3.44 -6.82
CA GLU A 9 8.47 3.16 -5.92
C GLU A 9 9.68 2.58 -6.66
N SER A 10 9.46 1.82 -7.74
CA SER A 10 10.54 1.31 -8.58
C SER A 10 11.42 2.41 -9.20
N LEU A 11 10.89 3.62 -9.34
CA LEU A 11 11.57 4.78 -9.91
C LEU A 11 11.63 5.98 -8.95
N HIS A 12 11.47 5.76 -7.63
CA HIS A 12 11.41 6.82 -6.62
C HIS A 12 12.63 7.78 -6.67
N LEU A 13 13.83 7.27 -6.96
CA LEU A 13 15.04 8.12 -7.09
C LEU A 13 14.94 9.10 -8.28
N TRP A 14 14.22 8.76 -9.33
CA TRP A 14 13.98 9.68 -10.45
C TRP A 14 13.03 10.80 -10.06
N PHE A 15 11.99 10.48 -9.32
CA PHE A 15 11.08 11.48 -8.73
C PHE A 15 11.83 12.40 -7.77
N GLN A 16 12.58 11.85 -6.82
CA GLN A 16 13.35 12.62 -5.83
C GLN A 16 14.37 13.57 -6.47
N ASN A 17 15.01 13.15 -7.56
CA ASN A 17 15.95 13.96 -8.31
C ASN A 17 15.28 14.87 -9.36
N LYS A 18 13.95 14.97 -9.36
CA LYS A 18 13.17 15.79 -10.30
C LYS A 18 13.44 15.48 -11.78
N ARG A 19 13.78 14.23 -12.07
CA ARG A 19 14.03 13.72 -13.43
C ARG A 19 12.80 13.07 -14.04
N MET A 20 11.75 12.91 -13.26
CA MET A 20 10.49 12.29 -13.64
C MET A 20 9.36 12.90 -12.81
N ASP A 21 8.24 13.09 -13.40
CA ASP A 21 6.96 13.38 -12.77
C ASP A 21 5.97 12.24 -13.04
N ILE A 22 4.74 12.37 -12.51
CA ILE A 22 3.73 11.32 -12.67
C ILE A 22 3.36 11.07 -14.14
N PHE A 23 3.39 12.11 -14.98
CA PHE A 23 3.06 11.98 -16.40
C PHE A 23 4.16 11.20 -17.14
N GLY A 24 5.42 11.57 -16.97
CA GLY A 24 6.55 10.85 -17.54
C GLY A 24 6.66 9.42 -17.01
N PHE A 25 6.22 9.15 -15.79
CA PHE A 25 6.16 7.80 -15.24
C PHE A 25 5.10 6.93 -15.97
N ILE A 26 3.90 7.46 -16.18
CA ILE A 26 2.81 6.75 -16.88
C ILE A 26 3.23 6.48 -18.34
N GLU A 27 3.82 7.47 -19.02
CA GLU A 27 4.38 7.30 -20.37
C GLU A 27 5.42 6.20 -20.41
N LYS A 28 6.34 6.18 -19.44
CA LYS A 28 7.40 5.16 -19.34
C LYS A 28 6.82 3.76 -19.07
N ALA A 29 5.81 3.64 -18.20
CA ALA A 29 5.13 2.37 -17.96
C ALA A 29 4.46 1.85 -19.23
N HIS A 30 3.81 2.73 -19.99
CA HIS A 30 3.21 2.39 -21.28
C HIS A 30 4.27 1.94 -22.30
N GLU A 31 5.38 2.68 -22.46
CA GLU A 31 6.49 2.31 -23.35
C GLU A 31 7.07 0.93 -23.04
N LEU A 32 7.10 0.56 -21.75
CA LEU A 32 7.60 -0.73 -21.29
C LEU A 32 6.57 -1.86 -21.42
N GLY A 33 5.34 -1.55 -21.82
CA GLY A 33 4.28 -2.54 -22.05
C GLY A 33 3.56 -3.00 -20.79
N PHE A 34 3.54 -2.18 -19.72
CA PHE A 34 2.73 -2.44 -18.54
C PHE A 34 1.24 -2.17 -18.80
N ASP A 35 0.38 -2.97 -18.16
CA ASP A 35 -1.08 -2.82 -18.25
C ASP A 35 -1.63 -1.72 -17.34
N GLY A 36 -0.82 -1.25 -16.39
CA GLY A 36 -1.23 -0.24 -15.42
C GLY A 36 -0.11 0.26 -14.55
N VAL A 37 -0.48 1.08 -13.57
CA VAL A 37 0.47 1.69 -12.61
C VAL A 37 -0.06 1.60 -11.19
N MET A 38 0.86 1.51 -10.21
CA MET A 38 0.59 1.79 -8.81
C MET A 38 1.23 3.12 -8.44
N ILE A 39 0.44 4.05 -7.91
CA ILE A 39 0.88 5.42 -7.59
C ILE A 39 0.99 5.55 -6.08
N ASN A 40 2.21 5.76 -5.58
CA ASN A 40 2.47 5.96 -4.16
C ASN A 40 2.19 7.40 -3.73
N ILE A 41 1.22 7.55 -2.83
CA ILE A 41 0.89 8.80 -2.16
C ILE A 41 1.42 8.79 -0.73
N LEU A 42 2.73 8.56 -0.63
CA LEU A 42 3.46 8.45 0.64
C LEU A 42 4.29 9.72 0.88
N LYS A 43 4.37 10.13 2.16
CA LYS A 43 5.16 11.28 2.60
C LYS A 43 6.68 11.02 2.68
N ASP A 44 7.11 9.76 2.51
CA ASP A 44 8.40 9.30 2.98
C ASP A 44 9.60 9.69 2.09
N TYR A 45 9.38 10.16 0.87
CA TYR A 45 10.48 10.39 -0.10
C TYR A 45 10.90 11.84 -0.32
N ASN A 46 10.59 12.76 0.60
CA ASN A 46 10.85 14.21 0.41
C ASN A 46 10.30 14.77 -0.92
N LEU A 47 9.22 14.18 -1.38
CA LEU A 47 8.44 14.63 -2.53
C LEU A 47 7.37 15.63 -2.09
N ASP A 48 6.19 15.57 -2.68
CA ASP A 48 5.06 16.29 -2.11
C ASP A 48 4.73 15.74 -0.72
N PRO A 49 4.63 16.60 0.31
CA PRO A 49 4.49 16.16 1.70
C PRO A 49 3.13 15.48 1.99
N GLU A 50 2.18 15.59 1.10
CA GLU A 50 0.85 14.98 1.26
C GLU A 50 0.54 13.92 0.21
N TRP A 51 0.98 14.13 -1.05
CA TRP A 51 0.55 13.34 -2.20
C TRP A 51 1.69 12.54 -2.88
N GLY A 52 2.87 12.58 -2.33
CA GLY A 52 4.00 11.75 -2.78
C GLY A 52 4.29 11.88 -4.28
N THR A 53 4.35 10.75 -4.98
CA THR A 53 4.64 10.73 -6.42
C THR A 53 3.50 11.27 -7.29
N LEU A 54 2.27 11.33 -6.75
CA LEU A 54 1.14 11.97 -7.43
C LEU A 54 1.30 13.49 -7.51
N MET A 55 2.04 14.10 -6.57
CA MET A 55 2.42 15.51 -6.50
C MET A 55 1.28 16.48 -6.16
N SER A 56 0.01 16.18 -6.42
CA SER A 56 -1.12 17.07 -6.15
C SER A 56 -2.45 16.31 -6.19
N ASN A 57 -3.41 16.77 -5.40
CA ASN A 57 -4.81 16.34 -5.46
C ASN A 57 -5.72 17.40 -6.12
N ASP A 58 -5.15 18.41 -6.75
CA ASP A 58 -5.93 19.40 -7.49
C ASP A 58 -6.79 18.72 -8.56
N PRO A 59 -8.09 19.03 -8.67
CA PRO A 59 -8.99 18.37 -9.62
C PRO A 59 -8.53 18.45 -11.08
N ALA A 60 -7.91 19.55 -11.49
CA ALA A 60 -7.42 19.71 -12.86
C ALA A 60 -6.16 18.85 -13.09
N HIS A 61 -5.34 18.68 -12.07
CA HIS A 61 -4.18 17.76 -12.10
C HIS A 61 -4.65 16.31 -12.18
N LEU A 62 -5.55 15.89 -11.28
CA LEU A 62 -6.09 14.52 -11.26
C LEU A 62 -6.77 14.18 -12.59
N LYS A 63 -7.52 15.12 -13.16
CA LYS A 63 -8.13 14.94 -14.47
C LYS A 63 -7.10 14.67 -15.56
N LYS A 64 -5.98 15.40 -15.59
CA LYS A 64 -4.91 15.17 -16.58
C LYS A 64 -4.26 13.81 -16.41
N VAL A 65 -4.02 13.37 -15.17
CA VAL A 65 -3.48 12.03 -14.88
C VAL A 65 -4.45 10.97 -15.38
N ARG A 66 -5.74 11.09 -15.07
CA ARG A 66 -6.78 10.18 -15.54
C ARG A 66 -6.87 10.14 -17.06
N ASP A 67 -6.94 11.30 -17.73
CA ASP A 67 -7.03 11.40 -19.18
C ASP A 67 -5.85 10.67 -19.86
N LEU A 68 -4.64 10.76 -19.28
CA LEU A 68 -3.46 10.07 -19.79
C LEU A 68 -3.56 8.54 -19.62
N LEU A 69 -4.00 8.08 -18.46
CA LEU A 69 -4.25 6.66 -18.19
C LEU A 69 -5.29 6.09 -19.15
N GLU A 70 -6.40 6.81 -19.38
CA GLU A 70 -7.45 6.42 -20.32
C GLU A 70 -6.92 6.38 -21.77
N THR A 71 -6.07 7.33 -22.16
CA THR A 71 -5.44 7.38 -23.50
C THR A 71 -4.61 6.13 -23.77
N TYR A 72 -3.90 5.63 -22.77
CA TYR A 72 -3.08 4.43 -22.87
C TYR A 72 -3.81 3.14 -22.47
N HIS A 73 -5.09 3.21 -22.13
CA HIS A 73 -5.89 2.08 -21.64
C HIS A 73 -5.28 1.38 -20.43
N MET A 74 -4.63 2.15 -19.54
CA MET A 74 -3.97 1.65 -18.36
C MET A 74 -4.88 1.76 -17.13
N TYR A 75 -4.83 0.74 -16.24
CA TYR A 75 -5.43 0.85 -14.93
C TYR A 75 -4.53 1.64 -13.97
N ALA A 76 -5.11 2.18 -12.91
CA ALA A 76 -4.38 2.73 -11.78
C ALA A 76 -4.78 2.06 -10.48
N GLU A 77 -3.81 1.84 -9.61
CA GLU A 77 -3.97 1.52 -8.22
C GLU A 77 -3.27 2.58 -7.38
N LEU A 78 -3.75 2.83 -6.17
CA LEU A 78 -3.09 3.76 -5.26
C LEU A 78 -2.42 2.99 -4.13
N ALA A 79 -1.27 3.46 -3.71
CA ALA A 79 -0.57 2.95 -2.55
C ALA A 79 -0.41 4.05 -1.50
N THR A 80 -0.73 3.73 -0.25
CA THR A 80 -0.66 4.66 0.86
C THR A 80 -0.23 3.97 2.15
N LYS A 81 -0.07 4.76 3.22
CA LYS A 81 0.30 4.29 4.57
C LYS A 81 -0.74 4.74 5.58
N GLY A 82 -1.26 3.78 6.32
CA GLY A 82 -2.21 4.07 7.40
C GLY A 82 -3.63 3.61 7.10
N ILE A 83 -4.37 3.43 8.20
CA ILE A 83 -5.69 2.79 8.20
C ILE A 83 -6.76 3.61 8.92
N THR A 84 -6.45 4.88 9.27
CA THR A 84 -7.46 5.73 9.90
C THR A 84 -8.54 6.13 8.90
N LYS A 85 -9.77 6.23 9.38
CA LYS A 85 -10.91 6.63 8.54
C LYS A 85 -10.69 7.96 7.85
N GLU A 86 -10.16 8.95 8.58
CA GLU A 86 -9.91 10.28 8.03
C GLU A 86 -8.92 10.25 6.86
N HIS A 87 -7.81 9.53 7.04
CA HIS A 87 -6.80 9.36 6.00
C HIS A 87 -7.38 8.65 4.78
N LEU A 88 -8.03 7.49 5.00
CA LEU A 88 -8.57 6.70 3.90
C LEU A 88 -9.69 7.41 3.13
N LEU A 89 -10.48 8.28 3.76
CA LEU A 89 -11.46 9.10 3.05
C LEU A 89 -10.80 10.02 2.02
N LYS A 90 -9.70 10.69 2.38
CA LYS A 90 -8.93 11.54 1.44
C LYS A 90 -8.37 10.73 0.27
N VAL A 91 -7.85 9.54 0.56
CA VAL A 91 -7.30 8.66 -0.47
C VAL A 91 -8.40 8.13 -1.40
N LEU A 92 -9.58 7.82 -0.85
CA LEU A 92 -10.75 7.41 -1.62
C LEU A 92 -11.24 8.50 -2.59
N ASP A 93 -11.19 9.77 -2.20
CA ASP A 93 -11.55 10.89 -3.09
C ASP A 93 -10.60 10.94 -4.29
N VAL A 94 -9.31 10.74 -4.08
CA VAL A 94 -8.31 10.68 -5.15
C VAL A 94 -8.49 9.43 -6.01
N ALA A 95 -8.72 8.25 -5.41
CA ALA A 95 -8.94 7.01 -6.13
C ALA A 95 -10.15 7.13 -7.09
N GLU A 96 -11.26 7.67 -6.59
CA GLU A 96 -12.46 7.91 -7.40
C GLU A 96 -12.18 8.88 -8.56
N ALA A 97 -11.45 9.97 -8.31
CA ALA A 97 -11.07 10.93 -9.35
C ALA A 97 -10.18 10.33 -10.43
N LEU A 98 -9.28 9.42 -10.06
CA LEU A 98 -8.38 8.73 -11.01
C LEU A 98 -9.03 7.50 -11.68
N GLY A 99 -10.18 7.03 -11.16
CA GLY A 99 -10.81 5.79 -11.63
C GLY A 99 -10.09 4.53 -11.12
N ALA A 100 -9.35 4.63 -10.03
CA ALA A 100 -8.72 3.49 -9.37
C ALA A 100 -9.74 2.74 -8.52
N ASP A 101 -9.76 1.41 -8.62
CA ASP A 101 -10.68 0.55 -7.88
C ASP A 101 -9.99 -0.25 -6.75
N ILE A 102 -8.68 -0.10 -6.60
CA ILE A 102 -7.87 -0.71 -5.54
C ILE A 102 -6.99 0.34 -4.88
N ILE A 103 -6.98 0.32 -3.56
CA ILE A 103 -6.04 1.07 -2.71
C ILE A 103 -5.25 0.06 -1.90
N ARG A 104 -3.93 0.05 -2.04
CA ARG A 104 -3.02 -0.69 -1.18
C ARG A 104 -2.65 0.17 0.03
N THR A 105 -2.68 -0.40 1.21
CA THR A 105 -2.18 0.20 2.44
C THR A 105 -1.62 -0.87 3.36
N TYR A 106 -0.96 -0.47 4.43
CA TYR A 106 -0.51 -1.38 5.48
C TYR A 106 -0.81 -0.81 6.88
N ILE A 107 -0.80 -1.68 7.88
CA ILE A 107 -1.02 -1.31 9.28
C ILE A 107 0.26 -0.64 9.77
N PRO A 108 0.25 0.67 10.13
CA PRO A 108 1.43 1.33 10.65
C PRO A 108 1.71 0.81 12.06
N ILE A 109 2.62 -0.13 12.16
CA ILE A 109 3.04 -0.67 13.44
C ILE A 109 4.13 0.23 14.00
N THR A 110 3.85 0.84 15.15
CA THR A 110 4.84 1.58 15.89
C THR A 110 5.60 0.59 16.77
N LEU A 111 6.80 0.23 16.38
CA LEU A 111 7.66 -0.57 17.23
C LEU A 111 7.99 0.20 18.52
N ASN A 112 8.10 -0.53 19.62
CA ASN A 112 8.69 0.01 20.83
C ASN A 112 10.05 0.66 20.49
N PRO A 113 10.30 1.94 20.88
CA PRO A 113 11.58 2.60 20.64
C PRO A 113 12.80 1.85 21.19
N LEU A 114 12.61 0.95 22.17
CA LEU A 114 13.65 0.06 22.67
C LEU A 114 13.95 -1.08 21.71
N ALA A 115 12.95 -1.60 21.02
CA ALA A 115 13.14 -2.63 19.98
C ALA A 115 13.92 -2.07 18.78
N SER A 116 13.64 -0.84 18.37
CA SER A 116 14.39 -0.17 17.28
C SER A 116 15.86 0.07 17.64
N ARG A 117 16.20 0.17 18.93
CA ARG A 117 17.59 0.27 19.40
C ARG A 117 18.30 -1.09 19.45
N ALA A 118 17.56 -2.19 19.57
CA ALA A 118 18.14 -3.54 19.52
C ALA A 118 18.67 -3.90 18.12
N THR A 119 18.24 -3.19 17.07
CA THR A 119 18.79 -3.29 15.71
C THR A 119 20.05 -2.44 15.52
N GLY A 120 20.53 -1.75 16.56
CA GLY A 120 21.64 -0.82 16.52
C GLY A 120 22.97 -1.43 16.16
N GLY A 121 23.46 -1.10 15.01
CA GLY A 121 24.87 -0.88 14.69
C GLY A 121 25.74 -2.10 14.36
N GLU A 122 25.38 -3.33 14.67
CA GLU A 122 26.26 -4.50 14.44
C GLU A 122 25.69 -5.55 13.47
N GLY A 123 24.71 -5.20 12.66
CA GLY A 123 24.25 -6.05 11.53
C GLY A 123 23.57 -7.36 11.92
N LYS A 124 23.19 -7.55 13.18
CA LYS A 124 22.40 -8.70 13.64
C LYS A 124 20.97 -8.24 13.94
N TYR A 125 20.14 -8.38 12.95
CA TYR A 125 18.70 -8.25 13.12
C TYR A 125 18.19 -9.43 13.93
N ASP A 126 17.84 -9.20 15.19
CA ASP A 126 17.22 -10.22 16.06
C ASP A 126 15.72 -9.99 16.09
N GLN A 127 15.03 -10.58 15.12
CA GLN A 127 13.59 -10.42 14.99
C GLN A 127 12.81 -11.00 16.19
N ALA A 128 13.33 -12.04 16.84
CA ALA A 128 12.69 -12.59 18.04
C ALA A 128 12.61 -11.52 19.15
N LYS A 129 13.62 -10.64 19.24
CA LYS A 129 13.59 -9.48 20.16
C LYS A 129 12.66 -8.37 19.68
N VAL A 130 12.61 -8.11 18.36
CA VAL A 130 11.71 -7.12 17.79
C VAL A 130 10.26 -7.56 17.95
N ARG A 131 9.96 -8.82 17.68
CA ARG A 131 8.60 -9.37 17.86
C ARG A 131 8.22 -9.57 19.32
N GLY A 132 9.18 -9.80 20.23
CA GLY A 132 8.92 -9.91 21.66
C GLY A 132 8.34 -8.64 22.30
N ASP A 133 8.58 -7.48 21.68
CA ASP A 133 8.05 -6.19 22.12
C ASP A 133 6.77 -5.77 21.35
N PHE A 134 6.25 -6.65 20.51
CA PHE A 134 5.09 -6.40 19.67
C PHE A 134 3.79 -6.74 20.41
N ASP A 135 2.89 -5.76 20.54
CA ASP A 135 1.57 -5.97 21.16
C ASP A 135 0.58 -6.53 20.13
N PRO A 136 0.13 -7.77 20.28
CA PRO A 136 -0.88 -8.35 19.37
C PRO A 136 -2.21 -7.58 19.34
N ALA A 137 -2.49 -6.74 20.34
CA ALA A 137 -3.70 -5.90 20.36
C ALA A 137 -3.76 -4.91 19.19
N VAL A 138 -2.63 -4.60 18.55
CA VAL A 138 -2.58 -3.73 17.37
C VAL A 138 -3.47 -4.25 16.23
N PHE A 139 -3.62 -5.56 16.09
CA PHE A 139 -4.49 -6.14 15.06
C PHE A 139 -5.98 -6.01 15.39
N ASP A 140 -6.34 -6.01 16.67
CA ASP A 140 -7.71 -5.76 17.12
C ASP A 140 -8.08 -4.29 16.87
N GLU A 141 -7.18 -3.37 17.20
CA GLU A 141 -7.33 -1.94 16.94
C GLU A 141 -7.40 -1.65 15.42
N ALA A 142 -6.55 -2.32 14.64
CA ALA A 142 -6.57 -2.21 13.18
C ALA A 142 -7.91 -2.66 12.61
N ALA A 143 -8.44 -3.80 13.05
CA ALA A 143 -9.74 -4.28 12.62
C ALA A 143 -10.88 -3.32 13.01
N MET A 144 -10.83 -2.71 14.21
CA MET A 144 -11.81 -1.70 14.63
C MET A 144 -11.74 -0.44 13.76
N SER A 145 -10.53 0.03 13.46
CA SER A 145 -10.31 1.20 12.59
C SER A 145 -10.82 0.94 11.16
N LEU A 146 -10.43 -0.17 10.57
CA LEU A 146 -10.80 -0.56 9.21
C LEU A 146 -12.31 -0.77 9.05
N ARG A 147 -13.00 -1.26 10.07
CA ARG A 147 -14.46 -1.44 10.03
C ARG A 147 -15.20 -0.14 9.75
N GLN A 148 -14.65 0.99 10.17
CA GLN A 148 -15.27 2.31 10.00
C GLN A 148 -15.27 2.80 8.55
N ILE A 149 -14.40 2.27 7.68
CA ILE A 149 -14.31 2.71 6.28
C ILE A 149 -15.12 1.82 5.32
N ILE A 150 -15.51 0.61 5.73
CA ILE A 150 -16.25 -0.35 4.89
C ILE A 150 -17.46 0.26 4.17
N PRO A 151 -18.30 1.09 4.82
CA PRO A 151 -19.46 1.69 4.14
C PRO A 151 -19.06 2.57 2.94
N GLU A 152 -17.96 3.32 3.06
CA GLU A 152 -17.47 4.19 1.97
C GLU A 152 -16.81 3.38 0.85
N LEU A 153 -16.03 2.35 1.18
CA LEU A 153 -15.47 1.41 0.21
C LEU A 153 -16.59 0.80 -0.64
N LYS A 154 -17.62 0.28 0.01
CA LYS A 154 -18.80 -0.30 -0.65
C LYS A 154 -19.53 0.71 -1.54
N LYS A 155 -19.78 1.92 -1.03
CA LYS A 155 -20.48 3.00 -1.74
C LYS A 155 -19.76 3.39 -3.03
N ARG A 156 -18.42 3.51 -2.97
CA ARG A 156 -17.57 3.93 -4.09
C ARG A 156 -17.12 2.77 -4.97
N ARG A 157 -17.38 1.52 -4.55
CA ARG A 157 -16.93 0.30 -5.22
C ARG A 157 -15.41 0.21 -5.36
N ILE A 158 -14.70 0.68 -4.34
CA ILE A 158 -13.25 0.63 -4.24
C ILE A 158 -12.88 -0.42 -3.19
N ARG A 159 -11.89 -1.25 -3.47
CA ARG A 159 -11.37 -2.26 -2.55
C ARG A 159 -10.13 -1.76 -1.85
N LEU A 160 -9.95 -2.16 -0.60
CA LEU A 160 -8.74 -1.91 0.17
C LEU A 160 -7.95 -3.20 0.28
N ALA A 161 -6.68 -3.18 -0.09
CA ALA A 161 -5.77 -4.30 0.02
C ALA A 161 -4.72 -4.02 1.11
N LEU A 162 -4.71 -4.84 2.16
CA LEU A 162 -3.72 -4.75 3.23
C LEU A 162 -2.47 -5.52 2.83
N GLU A 163 -1.35 -4.83 2.78
CA GLU A 163 -0.06 -5.41 2.49
C GLU A 163 0.57 -6.01 3.75
N ASN A 164 1.23 -7.16 3.60
CA ASN A 164 2.19 -7.64 4.60
C ASN A 164 3.46 -6.79 4.49
N HIS A 165 3.70 -5.95 5.53
CA HIS A 165 4.75 -4.95 5.50
C HIS A 165 5.64 -5.04 6.75
N GLU A 166 6.87 -5.50 6.58
CA GLU A 166 7.97 -5.54 7.54
C GLU A 166 7.81 -6.45 8.77
N TYR A 167 6.70 -6.44 9.51
CA TYR A 167 6.62 -7.03 10.85
C TYR A 167 5.54 -8.07 11.05
N GLU A 168 4.40 -7.90 10.41
CA GLU A 168 3.28 -8.80 10.51
C GLU A 168 3.48 -10.06 9.69
N THR A 169 3.01 -11.17 10.22
CA THR A 169 2.95 -12.43 9.48
C THR A 169 1.69 -12.51 8.62
N SER A 170 1.75 -13.36 7.61
CA SER A 170 0.62 -13.66 6.74
C SER A 170 -0.62 -14.11 7.51
N ASP A 171 -0.46 -14.93 8.57
CA ASP A 171 -1.56 -15.41 9.40
C ASP A 171 -2.16 -14.30 10.27
N GLU A 172 -1.35 -13.38 10.78
CA GLU A 172 -1.84 -12.22 11.55
C GLU A 172 -2.73 -11.34 10.66
N LEU A 173 -2.29 -11.01 9.45
CA LEU A 173 -3.10 -10.22 8.51
C LEU A 173 -4.34 -10.97 8.03
N ALA A 174 -4.23 -12.26 7.72
CA ALA A 174 -5.38 -13.07 7.37
C ALA A 174 -6.43 -13.07 8.50
N THR A 175 -5.99 -13.05 9.76
CA THR A 175 -6.89 -12.96 10.92
C THR A 175 -7.63 -11.63 10.96
N VAL A 176 -6.96 -10.50 10.63
CA VAL A 176 -7.62 -9.18 10.54
C VAL A 176 -8.73 -9.21 9.48
N VAL A 177 -8.44 -9.70 8.28
CA VAL A 177 -9.43 -9.75 7.18
C VAL A 177 -10.59 -10.69 7.50
N LYS A 178 -10.32 -11.87 8.08
CA LYS A 178 -11.36 -12.78 8.57
C LYS A 178 -12.33 -12.12 9.54
N ARG A 179 -11.83 -11.30 10.48
CA ARG A 179 -12.67 -10.59 11.46
C ARG A 179 -13.52 -9.49 10.84
N LEU A 180 -13.05 -8.90 9.74
CA LEU A 180 -13.80 -7.87 9.01
C LEU A 180 -14.96 -8.46 8.22
N ASP A 181 -14.82 -9.69 7.72
CA ASP A 181 -15.83 -10.47 6.99
C ASP A 181 -16.54 -9.64 5.90
N THR A 182 -15.75 -9.08 5.00
CA THR A 182 -16.25 -8.21 3.93
C THR A 182 -15.46 -8.44 2.63
N PRO A 183 -16.10 -8.38 1.46
CA PRO A 183 -15.41 -8.47 0.19
C PRO A 183 -14.69 -7.16 -0.22
N TRP A 184 -14.79 -6.10 0.59
CA TRP A 184 -14.24 -4.78 0.29
C TRP A 184 -12.85 -4.57 0.86
N ILE A 185 -12.37 -5.46 1.72
CA ILE A 185 -11.02 -5.44 2.29
C ILE A 185 -10.43 -6.83 2.11
N GLY A 186 -9.30 -6.89 1.43
CA GLY A 186 -8.53 -8.10 1.20
C GLY A 186 -7.06 -7.88 1.51
N LEU A 187 -6.20 -8.77 1.00
CA LEU A 187 -4.77 -8.74 1.22
C LEU A 187 -4.02 -8.41 -0.07
N HIS A 188 -2.91 -7.72 0.07
CA HIS A 188 -1.87 -7.53 -0.93
C HIS A 188 -0.62 -8.27 -0.49
N PHE A 189 -0.15 -9.20 -1.31
CA PHE A 189 0.99 -10.02 -0.98
C PHE A 189 2.29 -9.44 -1.54
N ASP A 190 3.19 -9.06 -0.65
CA ASP A 190 4.58 -8.74 -0.97
C ASP A 190 5.47 -9.90 -0.50
N PHE A 191 6.07 -10.60 -1.47
CA PHE A 191 6.93 -11.75 -1.16
C PHE A 191 8.25 -11.34 -0.48
N GLY A 192 8.75 -10.13 -0.74
CA GLY A 192 9.95 -9.59 -0.12
C GLY A 192 9.75 -9.34 1.38
N ASN A 193 8.62 -8.74 1.73
CA ASN A 193 8.27 -8.47 3.12
C ASN A 193 8.02 -9.74 3.95
N SER A 194 7.56 -10.83 3.32
CA SER A 194 7.46 -12.12 4.01
C SER A 194 8.80 -12.58 4.57
N MET A 195 9.89 -12.39 3.82
CA MET A 195 11.23 -12.72 4.29
C MET A 195 11.68 -11.83 5.46
N MET A 196 11.25 -10.58 5.50
CA MET A 196 11.50 -9.70 6.64
C MET A 196 10.76 -10.18 7.90
N ALA A 197 9.56 -10.73 7.75
CA ALA A 197 8.81 -11.37 8.82
C ALA A 197 9.28 -12.82 9.14
N TRP A 198 10.37 -13.29 8.52
CA TRP A 198 10.94 -14.62 8.66
C TRP A 198 9.96 -15.75 8.31
N GLU A 199 9.06 -15.48 7.41
CA GLU A 199 8.18 -16.46 6.81
C GLU A 199 8.77 -17.00 5.50
N ASP A 200 8.51 -18.26 5.21
CA ASP A 200 8.69 -18.79 3.86
C ASP A 200 7.70 -18.10 2.91
N PRO A 201 8.15 -17.39 1.86
CA PRO A 201 7.25 -16.64 0.98
C PRO A 201 6.20 -17.52 0.28
N ALA A 202 6.52 -18.80 -0.01
CA ALA A 202 5.55 -19.70 -0.61
C ALA A 202 4.44 -20.08 0.38
N GLN A 203 4.80 -20.32 1.65
CA GLN A 203 3.82 -20.56 2.69
C GLN A 203 2.98 -19.32 2.98
N ALA A 204 3.60 -18.14 3.06
CA ALA A 204 2.89 -16.88 3.25
C ALA A 204 1.89 -16.62 2.11
N ALA A 205 2.30 -16.87 0.85
CA ALA A 205 1.40 -16.78 -0.30
C ALA A 205 0.19 -17.71 -0.18
N MET A 206 0.39 -18.96 0.27
CA MET A 206 -0.72 -19.90 0.49
C MET A 206 -1.66 -19.45 1.60
N ASN A 207 -1.15 -18.86 2.67
CA ASN A 207 -1.96 -18.34 3.77
C ASN A 207 -2.80 -17.12 3.34
N MET A 208 -2.25 -16.26 2.50
CA MET A 208 -2.90 -15.03 2.05
C MET A 208 -3.83 -15.22 0.84
N ALA A 209 -3.55 -16.17 -0.04
CA ALA A 209 -4.29 -16.39 -1.29
C ALA A 209 -5.83 -16.45 -1.16
N PRO A 210 -6.44 -16.99 -0.09
CA PRO A 210 -7.89 -16.96 0.06
C PRO A 210 -8.48 -15.56 0.26
N TYR A 211 -7.65 -14.54 0.51
CA TYR A 211 -8.06 -13.18 0.88
C TYR A 211 -7.50 -12.10 -0.07
N THR A 212 -6.79 -12.48 -1.12
CA THR A 212 -6.24 -11.58 -2.15
C THR A 212 -7.21 -11.34 -3.30
#